data_67d76d15cee5324e81411bb65480f4fb
#
_entry.id   67d76d15cee5324e81411bb65480f4fb
#
_cell.length_a   1.000
_cell.length_b   1.000
_cell.length_c   1.000
_cell.angle_alpha   90.00
_cell.angle_beta   90.00
_cell.angle_gamma   90.00
#
_symmetry.space_group_name_H-M   'P 1'
#
loop_
_entity.id
_entity.type
_entity.pdbx_description
1 polymer ?
#
loop_
_entity_poly.entity_id
_entity_poly.type
_entity_poly.pdbx_seq_one_letter_code
_entity_poly.pdbx_strand_id
1 'polypeptide(L)'
;TGGERFSGTTDYHKPGTYYFFLAADVDATAPAGARITITPRSITAGGEERAITTPPTAAIDLHEGMHGDFTIGERRGMHYTTLTAAIKDLVSRGVDGPIRLLLSAGTYDEALSLPDIAGLSETNTLTIEPISGHRGEVTLTNTHYRKVDYGDNKPGYFNVEGADYVTLRALTFTSEKSDAPALLLVRNGSQHLTIDDCELSAPRTTLYNEGDM
;
A
#
# COMPACT_ATOMS: atom_id res chain seq x y z
N THR A 1 -4.29 -32.77 0.19
CA THR A 1 -3.61 -32.27 1.41
C THR A 1 -2.20 -32.82 1.45
N GLY A 2 -1.28 -32.16 0.77
CA GLY A 2 0.16 -32.45 0.83
C GLY A 2 0.79 -31.59 1.93
N GLY A 3 1.65 -32.17 2.76
CA GLY A 3 2.48 -31.40 3.68
C GLY A 3 3.74 -30.96 2.93
N GLU A 4 3.93 -29.66 2.76
CA GLU A 4 5.17 -29.09 2.25
C GLU A 4 6.20 -29.01 3.37
N ARG A 5 7.46 -29.33 3.05
CA ARG A 5 8.58 -29.22 3.97
C ARG A 5 9.48 -28.08 3.53
N PHE A 6 9.62 -27.08 4.40
CA PHE A 6 10.55 -25.98 4.20
C PHE A 6 11.82 -26.28 5.01
N SER A 7 12.98 -26.15 4.40
CA SER A 7 14.26 -26.35 5.07
C SER A 7 15.16 -25.13 4.84
N GLY A 8 15.82 -24.71 5.88
CA GLY A 8 16.82 -23.66 5.85
C GLY A 8 17.84 -23.90 6.96
N THR A 9 19.07 -23.47 6.78
CA THR A 9 20.09 -23.51 7.81
C THR A 9 20.35 -22.11 8.32
N THR A 10 20.25 -21.95 9.65
CA THR A 10 20.66 -20.73 10.30
C THR A 10 21.30 -21.07 11.63
N ASP A 11 22.40 -20.38 11.95
CA ASP A 11 23.13 -20.59 13.18
C ASP A 11 22.63 -19.65 14.27
N TYR A 12 21.93 -20.20 15.25
CA TYR A 12 21.47 -19.46 16.43
C TYR A 12 22.49 -19.65 17.56
N HIS A 13 23.37 -18.67 17.75
CA HIS A 13 24.43 -18.76 18.76
C HIS A 13 24.04 -18.21 20.14
N LYS A 14 22.85 -17.64 20.30
CA LYS A 14 22.40 -17.04 21.57
C LYS A 14 20.99 -17.47 21.91
N PRO A 15 20.65 -17.68 23.18
CA PRO A 15 19.26 -17.81 23.61
C PRO A 15 18.48 -16.54 23.28
N GLY A 16 17.28 -16.69 22.74
CA GLY A 16 16.45 -15.54 22.37
C GLY A 16 15.14 -15.97 21.72
N THR A 17 14.31 -15.00 21.37
CA THR A 17 13.11 -15.20 20.58
C THR A 17 13.46 -14.98 19.11
N TYR A 18 13.13 -15.93 18.26
CA TYR A 18 13.39 -15.89 16.84
C TYR A 18 12.06 -15.91 16.08
N TYR A 19 11.98 -15.10 15.02
CA TYR A 19 10.81 -15.01 14.16
C TYR A 19 11.14 -15.64 12.81
N PHE A 20 10.24 -16.48 12.33
CA PHE A 20 10.35 -17.10 11.00
C PHE A 20 9.22 -16.58 10.13
N PHE A 21 9.56 -16.16 8.92
CA PHE A 21 8.60 -15.75 7.92
C PHE A 21 8.55 -16.84 6.85
N LEU A 22 7.34 -17.27 6.53
CA LEU A 22 7.09 -18.18 5.43
C LEU A 22 6.51 -17.35 4.29
N ALA A 23 7.19 -17.34 3.15
CA ALA A 23 6.70 -16.77 1.91
C ALA A 23 6.41 -17.88 0.91
N ALA A 24 5.38 -17.71 0.12
CA ALA A 24 5.03 -18.62 -0.97
C ALA A 24 4.62 -17.80 -2.19
N ASP A 25 5.14 -18.17 -3.35
CA ASP A 25 4.66 -17.65 -4.61
C ASP A 25 3.34 -18.33 -4.96
N VAL A 26 2.36 -17.53 -5.36
CA VAL A 26 1.06 -18.04 -5.81
C VAL A 26 1.07 -18.08 -7.33
N ASP A 27 0.70 -19.23 -7.90
CA ASP A 27 0.56 -19.37 -9.34
C ASP A 27 -0.46 -18.36 -9.89
N ALA A 28 -0.10 -17.68 -10.98
CA ALA A 28 -0.98 -16.69 -11.61
C ALA A 28 -2.33 -17.26 -12.09
N THR A 29 -2.42 -18.60 -12.21
CA THR A 29 -3.65 -19.30 -12.57
C THR A 29 -4.47 -19.76 -11.35
N ALA A 30 -4.03 -19.46 -10.12
CA ALA A 30 -4.76 -19.84 -8.92
C ALA A 30 -6.14 -19.16 -8.92
N PRO A 31 -7.23 -19.92 -8.68
CA PRO A 31 -8.57 -19.38 -8.78
C PRO A 31 -8.82 -18.34 -7.68
N ALA A 32 -9.48 -17.24 -8.03
CA ALA A 32 -10.01 -16.29 -7.06
C ALA A 32 -10.95 -16.98 -6.08
N GLY A 33 -10.90 -16.58 -4.82
CA GLY A 33 -11.65 -17.23 -3.74
C GLY A 33 -11.00 -18.51 -3.19
N ALA A 34 -9.87 -18.95 -3.75
CA ALA A 34 -9.07 -19.99 -3.13
C ALA A 34 -8.47 -19.51 -1.80
N ARG A 35 -8.27 -20.44 -0.89
CA ARG A 35 -7.75 -20.17 0.45
C ARG A 35 -6.49 -20.96 0.70
N ILE A 36 -5.40 -20.26 1.01
CA ILE A 36 -4.17 -20.87 1.49
C ILE A 36 -4.20 -20.89 3.01
N THR A 37 -4.08 -22.08 3.59
CA THR A 37 -4.00 -22.24 5.06
C THR A 37 -2.66 -22.83 5.42
N ILE A 38 -1.95 -22.19 6.33
CA ILE A 38 -0.65 -22.62 6.83
C ILE A 38 -0.81 -22.94 8.31
N THR A 39 -0.54 -24.21 8.65
CA THR A 39 -0.55 -24.69 10.03
C THR A 39 0.75 -25.45 10.26
N PRO A 40 1.76 -24.84 10.89
CA PRO A 40 3.02 -25.50 11.16
C PRO A 40 2.79 -26.64 12.18
N ARG A 41 3.34 -27.82 11.92
CA ARG A 41 3.15 -29.01 12.77
C ARG A 41 4.35 -29.31 13.64
N SER A 42 5.53 -29.11 13.11
CA SER A 42 6.78 -29.36 13.82
C SER A 42 7.89 -28.42 13.33
N ILE A 43 8.92 -28.31 14.13
CA ILE A 43 10.17 -27.66 13.80
C ILE A 43 11.32 -28.64 14.10
N THR A 44 12.30 -28.75 13.19
CA THR A 44 13.52 -29.50 13.43
C THR A 44 14.65 -28.54 13.74
N ALA A 45 15.25 -28.67 14.91
CA ALA A 45 16.38 -27.86 15.34
C ALA A 45 17.46 -28.72 15.95
N GLY A 46 18.72 -28.57 15.52
CA GLY A 46 19.82 -29.38 16.02
C GLY A 46 19.68 -30.88 15.69
N GLY A 47 18.94 -31.22 14.65
CA GLY A 47 18.67 -32.62 14.25
C GLY A 47 17.48 -33.27 14.99
N GLU A 48 16.89 -32.60 15.96
CA GLU A 48 15.71 -33.09 16.68
C GLU A 48 14.43 -32.44 16.18
N GLU A 49 13.42 -33.27 15.90
CA GLU A 49 12.08 -32.78 15.54
C GLU A 49 11.26 -32.53 16.81
N ARG A 50 10.68 -31.35 16.91
CA ARG A 50 9.79 -30.94 18.00
C ARG A 50 8.42 -30.62 17.47
N ALA A 51 7.40 -31.29 17.93
CA ALA A 51 6.01 -31.00 17.59
C ALA A 51 5.59 -29.64 18.17
N ILE A 52 4.85 -28.86 17.39
CA ILE A 52 4.19 -27.65 17.86
C ILE A 52 2.84 -28.05 18.45
N THR A 53 2.72 -27.98 19.77
CA THR A 53 1.52 -28.40 20.48
C THR A 53 0.32 -27.47 20.33
N THR A 54 0.57 -26.22 20.07
CA THR A 54 -0.46 -25.19 19.79
C THR A 54 -0.06 -24.43 18.53
N PRO A 55 -0.24 -25.05 17.34
CA PRO A 55 0.19 -24.43 16.11
C PRO A 55 -0.67 -23.19 15.79
N PRO A 56 -0.05 -22.04 15.50
CA PRO A 56 -0.80 -20.95 14.95
C PRO A 56 -1.30 -21.35 13.54
N THR A 57 -2.49 -20.92 13.19
CA THR A 57 -3.02 -21.10 11.84
C THR A 57 -3.14 -19.73 11.20
N ALA A 58 -2.45 -19.54 10.10
CA ALA A 58 -2.62 -18.39 9.23
C ALA A 58 -3.41 -18.81 7.98
N ALA A 59 -4.32 -17.98 7.56
CA ALA A 59 -5.07 -18.20 6.34
C ALA A 59 -5.07 -16.91 5.50
N ILE A 60 -4.85 -17.08 4.20
CA ILE A 60 -4.87 -16.03 3.21
C ILE A 60 -5.91 -16.41 2.17
N ASP A 61 -6.90 -15.55 1.96
CA ASP A 61 -7.86 -15.70 0.88
C ASP A 61 -7.30 -15.02 -0.38
N LEU A 62 -7.31 -15.73 -1.50
CA LEU A 62 -6.88 -15.20 -2.78
C LEU A 62 -8.03 -14.40 -3.39
N HIS A 63 -7.78 -13.16 -3.72
CA HIS A 63 -8.72 -12.29 -4.41
C HIS A 63 -8.29 -12.09 -5.87
N GLU A 64 -9.26 -11.83 -6.74
CA GLU A 64 -8.94 -11.26 -8.06
C GLU A 64 -8.23 -9.92 -7.88
N GLY A 65 -7.22 -9.66 -8.70
CA GLY A 65 -6.60 -8.35 -8.81
C GLY A 65 -7.64 -7.30 -9.20
N MET A 66 -7.33 -6.06 -8.94
CA MET A 66 -8.20 -4.94 -9.29
C MET A 66 -7.77 -4.36 -10.64
N HIS A 67 -8.73 -4.03 -11.48
CA HIS A 67 -8.53 -3.31 -12.74
C HIS A 67 -9.77 -2.49 -13.10
N GLY A 68 -9.60 -1.50 -13.98
CA GLY A 68 -10.70 -0.65 -14.43
C GLY A 68 -10.95 0.56 -13.54
N ASP A 69 -12.16 1.10 -13.58
CA ASP A 69 -12.53 2.37 -12.96
C ASP A 69 -13.29 2.16 -11.65
N PHE A 70 -12.80 2.79 -10.57
CA PHE A 70 -13.44 2.77 -9.26
C PHE A 70 -13.75 4.19 -8.80
N THR A 71 -15.02 4.46 -8.55
CA THR A 71 -15.50 5.77 -8.12
C THR A 71 -15.48 5.91 -6.61
N ILE A 72 -15.04 7.09 -6.13
CA ILE A 72 -14.85 7.37 -4.71
C ILE A 72 -15.62 8.63 -4.32
N GLY A 73 -16.32 8.57 -3.20
CA GLY A 73 -17.05 9.69 -2.62
C GLY A 73 -18.26 9.25 -1.82
N GLU A 74 -18.92 10.20 -1.16
CA GLU A 74 -20.07 9.91 -0.27
C GLU A 74 -21.39 9.69 -0.99
N ARG A 75 -21.45 9.91 -2.31
CA ARG A 75 -22.69 9.74 -3.08
C ARG A 75 -23.07 8.27 -3.19
N ARG A 76 -24.39 8.02 -3.14
CA ARG A 76 -24.91 6.66 -3.36
C ARG A 76 -24.47 6.12 -4.73
N GLY A 77 -23.99 4.89 -4.74
CA GLY A 77 -23.54 4.21 -5.97
C GLY A 77 -22.06 4.33 -6.27
N MET A 78 -21.29 5.02 -5.43
CA MET A 78 -19.84 4.98 -5.48
C MET A 78 -19.31 3.63 -4.98
N HIS A 79 -18.16 3.20 -5.51
CA HIS A 79 -17.51 1.95 -5.10
C HIS A 79 -16.94 2.05 -3.68
N TYR A 80 -16.37 3.22 -3.35
CA TYR A 80 -15.80 3.51 -2.03
C TYR A 80 -16.27 4.87 -1.53
N THR A 81 -16.36 5.01 -0.21
CA THR A 81 -16.69 6.29 0.42
C THR A 81 -15.45 7.15 0.63
N THR A 82 -14.26 6.54 0.79
CA THR A 82 -12.99 7.22 1.07
C THR A 82 -11.89 6.70 0.16
N LEU A 83 -10.89 7.54 -0.13
CA LEU A 83 -9.72 7.15 -0.89
C LEU A 83 -8.87 6.12 -0.11
N THR A 84 -8.78 6.29 1.21
CA THR A 84 -8.11 5.32 2.10
C THR A 84 -8.71 3.92 2.01
N ALA A 85 -10.04 3.79 1.89
CA ALA A 85 -10.69 2.50 1.74
C ALA A 85 -10.35 1.84 0.40
N ALA A 86 -10.32 2.61 -0.69
CA ALA A 86 -9.92 2.13 -2.01
C ALA A 86 -8.46 1.66 -2.02
N ILE A 87 -7.55 2.42 -1.42
CA ILE A 87 -6.14 2.03 -1.33
C ILE A 87 -5.95 0.78 -0.49
N LYS A 88 -6.69 0.63 0.61
CA LYS A 88 -6.64 -0.60 1.41
C LYS A 88 -7.05 -1.83 0.61
N ASP A 89 -8.07 -1.72 -0.22
CA ASP A 89 -8.52 -2.81 -1.07
C ASP A 89 -7.48 -3.12 -2.15
N LEU A 90 -6.87 -2.09 -2.77
CA LEU A 90 -5.74 -2.25 -3.70
C LEU A 90 -4.57 -3.01 -3.08
N VAL A 91 -4.16 -2.63 -1.88
CA VAL A 91 -3.05 -3.29 -1.17
C VAL A 91 -3.38 -4.75 -0.86
N SER A 92 -4.64 -5.01 -0.51
CA SER A 92 -5.10 -6.36 -0.16
C SER A 92 -5.20 -7.29 -1.36
N ARG A 93 -5.63 -6.78 -2.50
CA ARG A 93 -5.94 -7.58 -3.71
C ARG A 93 -4.83 -7.52 -4.75
N GLY A 94 -4.06 -6.45 -4.76
CA GLY A 94 -3.17 -6.14 -5.87
C GLY A 94 -3.92 -5.70 -7.13
N VAL A 95 -3.19 -5.52 -8.23
CA VAL A 95 -3.74 -5.15 -9.54
C VAL A 95 -3.36 -6.19 -10.59
N ASP A 96 -4.26 -6.43 -11.53
CA ASP A 96 -4.06 -7.33 -12.69
C ASP A 96 -4.37 -6.65 -14.03
N GLY A 97 -4.52 -5.34 -14.02
CA GLY A 97 -4.69 -4.46 -15.18
C GLY A 97 -4.61 -2.99 -14.78
N PRO A 98 -4.69 -2.05 -15.75
CA PRO A 98 -4.73 -0.63 -15.46
C PRO A 98 -5.94 -0.28 -14.58
N ILE A 99 -5.72 0.58 -13.58
CA ILE A 99 -6.74 0.99 -12.62
C ILE A 99 -6.82 2.50 -12.49
N ARG A 100 -8.03 3.03 -12.37
CA ARG A 100 -8.30 4.44 -12.12
C ARG A 100 -9.16 4.60 -10.87
N LEU A 101 -8.67 5.39 -9.92
CA LEU A 101 -9.44 5.84 -8.77
C LEU A 101 -10.00 7.23 -9.08
N LEU A 102 -11.31 7.28 -9.31
CA LEU A 102 -12.04 8.44 -9.79
C LEU A 102 -12.75 9.13 -8.62
N LEU A 103 -12.25 10.28 -8.18
CA LEU A 103 -12.78 10.99 -7.04
C LEU A 103 -13.93 11.93 -7.44
N SER A 104 -15.03 11.90 -6.71
CA SER A 104 -16.07 12.92 -6.86
C SER A 104 -15.59 14.28 -6.36
N ALA A 105 -16.13 15.36 -6.91
CA ALA A 105 -15.79 16.71 -6.47
C ALA A 105 -16.01 16.87 -4.95
N GLY A 106 -15.02 17.44 -4.27
CA GLY A 106 -15.04 17.66 -2.83
C GLY A 106 -13.67 17.70 -2.18
N THR A 107 -13.68 17.81 -0.85
CA THR A 107 -12.48 17.77 -0.01
C THR A 107 -12.37 16.43 0.69
N TYR A 108 -11.23 15.78 0.54
CA TYR A 108 -10.87 14.52 1.18
C TYR A 108 -9.85 14.80 2.29
N ASP A 109 -10.32 14.76 3.54
CA ASP A 109 -9.47 14.96 4.73
C ASP A 109 -8.97 13.61 5.24
N GLU A 110 -7.94 13.08 4.57
CA GLU A 110 -7.44 11.73 4.78
C GLU A 110 -5.91 11.70 4.85
N ALA A 111 -5.39 10.87 5.74
CA ALA A 111 -3.96 10.55 5.81
C ALA A 111 -3.61 9.56 4.68
N LEU A 112 -3.33 10.07 3.50
CA LEU A 112 -3.05 9.25 2.33
C LEU A 112 -1.63 8.67 2.38
N SER A 113 -1.53 7.35 2.24
CA SER A 113 -0.27 6.63 2.01
C SER A 113 -0.47 5.59 0.92
N LEU A 114 0.45 5.56 -0.05
CA LEU A 114 0.51 4.59 -1.14
C LEU A 114 1.73 3.68 -0.90
N PRO A 115 1.56 2.56 -0.20
CA PRO A 115 2.63 1.58 -0.03
C PRO A 115 2.85 0.82 -1.35
N ASP A 116 3.80 -0.11 -1.35
CA ASP A 116 3.93 -1.07 -2.45
C ASP A 116 2.60 -1.81 -2.69
N ILE A 117 2.18 -1.86 -3.96
CA ILE A 117 0.95 -2.52 -4.40
C ILE A 117 1.33 -3.59 -5.42
N ALA A 118 1.07 -4.84 -5.06
CA ALA A 118 1.38 -5.98 -5.90
C ALA A 118 0.73 -5.87 -7.28
N GLY A 119 1.51 -6.14 -8.34
CA GLY A 119 1.03 -6.16 -9.71
C GLY A 119 1.14 -4.84 -10.47
N LEU A 120 1.48 -3.72 -9.81
CA LEU A 120 1.78 -2.47 -10.51
C LEU A 120 2.99 -2.65 -11.44
N SER A 121 2.88 -2.16 -12.67
CA SER A 121 3.88 -2.29 -13.71
C SER A 121 3.65 -1.26 -14.82
N GLU A 122 4.50 -1.25 -15.83
CA GLU A 122 4.35 -0.41 -17.02
C GLU A 122 2.99 -0.59 -17.73
N THR A 123 2.42 -1.79 -17.66
CA THR A 123 1.11 -2.10 -18.27
C THR A 123 -0.05 -1.99 -17.29
N ASN A 124 0.19 -2.18 -16.01
CA ASN A 124 -0.80 -2.14 -14.94
C ASN A 124 -0.55 -0.90 -14.08
N THR A 125 -0.99 0.24 -14.53
CA THR A 125 -0.75 1.53 -13.88
C THR A 125 -1.88 1.92 -12.94
N LEU A 126 -1.57 2.72 -11.89
CA LEU A 126 -2.56 3.34 -11.03
C LEU A 126 -2.68 4.84 -11.39
N THR A 127 -3.89 5.29 -11.68
CA THR A 127 -4.20 6.73 -11.83
C THR A 127 -5.20 7.16 -10.77
N ILE A 128 -4.93 8.28 -10.11
CA ILE A 128 -5.85 8.92 -9.14
C ILE A 128 -6.19 10.29 -9.68
N GLU A 129 -7.48 10.53 -9.97
CA GLU A 129 -7.93 11.76 -10.62
C GLU A 129 -9.38 12.11 -10.28
N PRO A 130 -9.85 13.35 -10.50
CA PRO A 130 -11.28 13.70 -10.43
C PRO A 130 -12.09 12.96 -11.49
N ILE A 131 -13.34 12.59 -11.19
CA ILE A 131 -14.28 12.01 -12.17
C ILE A 131 -14.42 12.91 -13.41
N SER A 132 -14.43 14.23 -13.23
CA SER A 132 -14.54 15.20 -14.32
C SER A 132 -13.26 15.36 -15.14
N GLY A 133 -12.10 14.95 -14.58
CA GLY A 133 -10.78 15.24 -15.12
C GLY A 133 -10.34 16.71 -14.96
N HIS A 134 -11.12 17.54 -14.25
CA HIS A 134 -10.82 18.97 -14.08
C HIS A 134 -10.12 19.27 -12.76
N ARG A 135 -9.02 20.00 -12.84
CA ARG A 135 -8.29 20.50 -11.67
C ARG A 135 -9.18 21.46 -10.85
N GLY A 136 -8.99 21.45 -9.53
CA GLY A 136 -9.69 22.30 -8.57
C GLY A 136 -11.01 21.76 -8.07
N GLU A 137 -11.50 20.63 -8.60
CA GLU A 137 -12.71 20.00 -8.10
C GLU A 137 -12.45 19.03 -6.92
N VAL A 138 -11.24 18.49 -6.82
CA VAL A 138 -10.85 17.59 -5.75
C VAL A 138 -9.67 18.17 -4.98
N THR A 139 -9.89 18.35 -3.68
CA THR A 139 -8.87 18.79 -2.74
C THR A 139 -8.55 17.67 -1.76
N LEU A 140 -7.28 17.31 -1.67
CA LEU A 140 -6.75 16.39 -0.68
C LEU A 140 -6.10 17.20 0.44
N THR A 141 -6.50 16.93 1.68
CA THR A 141 -5.93 17.55 2.88
C THR A 141 -5.77 16.51 3.99
N ASN A 142 -5.03 16.84 5.03
CA ASN A 142 -4.86 15.99 6.20
C ASN A 142 -4.79 16.85 7.46
N THR A 143 -5.96 17.30 7.93
CA THR A 143 -6.05 18.12 9.15
C THR A 143 -5.70 17.33 10.41
N HIS A 144 -5.76 16.01 10.32
CA HIS A 144 -5.41 15.07 11.39
C HIS A 144 -3.91 14.76 11.46
N TYR A 145 -3.10 15.30 10.53
CA TYR A 145 -1.66 15.12 10.57
C TYR A 145 -1.11 15.49 11.96
N ARG A 146 -0.35 14.58 12.51
CA ARG A 146 0.39 14.80 13.73
C ARG A 146 1.87 14.54 13.45
N LYS A 147 2.68 15.53 13.78
CA LYS A 147 4.13 15.36 13.78
C LYS A 147 4.47 14.28 14.81
N VAL A 148 4.88 13.14 14.34
CA VAL A 148 5.45 12.10 15.20
C VAL A 148 6.95 12.15 15.00
N ASP A 149 7.69 12.21 16.09
CA ASP A 149 9.15 12.28 16.04
C ASP A 149 9.71 10.86 15.95
N TYR A 150 9.82 10.37 14.71
CA TYR A 150 10.46 9.08 14.39
C TYR A 150 11.95 9.24 14.00
N GLY A 151 12.63 10.29 14.50
CA GLY A 151 13.99 10.60 14.06
C GLY A 151 14.00 11.09 12.59
N ASP A 152 14.79 10.44 11.75
CA ASP A 152 14.91 10.82 10.33
C ASP A 152 13.73 10.31 9.47
N ASN A 153 12.84 9.49 10.02
CA ASN A 153 11.76 8.82 9.28
C ASN A 153 10.40 9.52 9.47
N LYS A 154 10.34 10.82 9.24
CA LYS A 154 9.12 11.63 9.41
C LYS A 154 8.19 11.45 8.20
N PRO A 155 6.90 11.11 8.40
CA PRO A 155 5.95 11.05 7.29
C PRO A 155 5.67 12.46 6.75
N GLY A 156 5.42 12.55 5.44
CA GLY A 156 4.80 13.72 4.82
C GLY A 156 3.29 13.78 5.10
N TYR A 157 2.64 14.82 4.62
CA TYR A 157 1.18 14.92 4.64
C TYR A 157 0.54 13.80 3.81
N PHE A 158 1.11 13.59 2.63
CA PHE A 158 0.78 12.51 1.70
C PHE A 158 2.07 11.75 1.41
N ASN A 159 1.98 10.43 1.30
CA ASN A 159 3.16 9.60 1.17
C ASN A 159 3.00 8.63 -0.01
N VAL A 160 4.04 8.51 -0.84
CA VAL A 160 4.20 7.42 -1.81
C VAL A 160 5.39 6.60 -1.32
N GLU A 161 5.11 5.39 -0.82
CA GLU A 161 6.04 4.59 -0.01
C GLU A 161 6.25 3.21 -0.63
N GLY A 162 6.84 3.16 -1.81
CA GLY A 162 7.09 1.92 -2.55
C GLY A 162 6.13 1.67 -3.71
N ALA A 163 5.05 2.44 -3.85
CA ALA A 163 4.18 2.30 -5.01
C ALA A 163 4.87 2.80 -6.28
N ASP A 164 4.87 1.95 -7.33
CA ASP A 164 5.42 2.25 -8.64
C ASP A 164 4.31 2.51 -9.68
N TYR A 165 4.66 3.16 -10.80
CA TYR A 165 3.75 3.39 -11.93
C TYR A 165 2.44 4.10 -11.54
N VAL A 166 2.56 5.14 -10.69
CA VAL A 166 1.44 5.92 -10.18
C VAL A 166 1.34 7.25 -10.92
N THR A 167 0.14 7.64 -11.30
CA THR A 167 -0.18 8.97 -11.82
C THR A 167 -1.16 9.67 -10.89
N LEU A 168 -0.77 10.82 -10.37
CA LEU A 168 -1.64 11.76 -9.66
C LEU A 168 -2.00 12.87 -10.64
N ARG A 169 -3.28 13.01 -11.00
CA ARG A 169 -3.71 13.95 -12.03
C ARG A 169 -4.81 14.89 -11.56
N ALA A 170 -4.69 16.15 -11.92
CA ALA A 170 -5.71 17.19 -11.74
C ALA A 170 -6.19 17.34 -10.28
N LEU A 171 -5.34 17.06 -9.30
CA LEU A 171 -5.62 17.08 -7.87
C LEU A 171 -5.03 18.35 -7.24
N THR A 172 -5.73 18.88 -6.24
CA THR A 172 -5.19 19.90 -5.36
C THR A 172 -4.76 19.27 -4.04
N PHE A 173 -3.48 19.37 -3.71
CA PHE A 173 -2.93 18.97 -2.42
C PHE A 173 -2.73 20.21 -1.57
N THR A 174 -3.29 20.21 -0.38
CA THR A 174 -3.17 21.38 0.51
C THR A 174 -2.84 20.97 1.94
N SER A 175 -2.14 21.86 2.63
CA SER A 175 -1.88 21.74 4.06
C SER A 175 -1.92 23.12 4.68
N GLU A 176 -2.59 23.24 5.82
CA GLU A 176 -2.59 24.45 6.64
C GLU A 176 -1.45 24.45 7.68
N LYS A 177 -0.81 23.30 7.89
CA LYS A 177 0.24 23.13 8.92
C LYS A 177 1.62 23.18 8.28
N SER A 178 2.56 23.77 9.02
CA SER A 178 3.96 23.95 8.59
C SER A 178 4.93 22.98 9.26
N ASP A 179 4.44 22.01 10.02
CA ASP A 179 5.24 21.12 10.84
C ASP A 179 5.57 19.78 10.17
N ALA A 180 4.95 19.45 9.02
CA ALA A 180 5.35 18.32 8.21
C ALA A 180 6.62 18.64 7.41
N PRO A 181 7.49 17.64 7.17
CA PRO A 181 8.70 17.83 6.37
C PRO A 181 8.37 18.13 4.90
N ALA A 182 7.29 17.55 4.40
CA ALA A 182 6.83 17.72 3.02
C ALA A 182 5.31 17.62 2.93
N LEU A 183 4.74 18.24 1.90
CA LEU A 183 3.35 18.05 1.52
C LEU A 183 3.17 16.67 0.88
N LEU A 184 4.00 16.33 -0.09
CA LEU A 184 4.07 15.02 -0.72
C LEU A 184 5.49 14.46 -0.54
N LEU A 185 5.60 13.31 0.11
CA LEU A 185 6.85 12.60 0.35
C LEU A 185 6.89 11.32 -0.49
N VAL A 186 7.95 11.16 -1.26
CA VAL A 186 8.20 9.97 -2.09
C VAL A 186 9.43 9.27 -1.55
N ARG A 187 9.32 7.99 -1.21
CA ARG A 187 10.40 7.21 -0.60
C ARG A 187 10.24 5.71 -0.82
N ASN A 188 11.14 4.92 -0.22
CA ASN A 188 11.14 3.46 -0.25
C ASN A 188 11.24 2.90 -1.68
N GLY A 189 12.04 3.54 -2.53
CA GLY A 189 12.31 3.07 -3.88
C GLY A 189 11.15 3.28 -4.86
N SER A 190 10.13 4.09 -4.54
CA SER A 190 9.04 4.41 -5.48
C SER A 190 9.59 4.98 -6.78
N GLN A 191 9.17 4.40 -7.92
CA GLN A 191 9.59 4.78 -9.26
C GLN A 191 8.38 5.06 -10.16
N HIS A 192 8.61 5.73 -11.30
CA HIS A 192 7.57 6.00 -12.30
C HIS A 192 6.35 6.75 -11.74
N LEU A 193 6.58 7.68 -10.79
CA LEU A 193 5.54 8.59 -10.30
C LEU A 193 5.37 9.76 -11.27
N THR A 194 4.15 9.98 -11.72
CA THR A 194 3.77 11.13 -12.53
C THR A 194 2.84 12.06 -11.73
N ILE A 195 3.17 13.34 -11.68
CA ILE A 195 2.30 14.40 -11.13
C ILE A 195 1.91 15.27 -12.30
N ASP A 196 0.65 15.23 -12.71
CA ASP A 196 0.13 15.85 -13.91
C ASP A 196 -1.02 16.82 -13.58
N ASP A 197 -0.91 18.07 -14.00
CA ASP A 197 -1.89 19.14 -13.75
C ASP A 197 -2.36 19.25 -12.28
N CYS A 198 -1.47 19.00 -11.31
CA CYS A 198 -1.77 19.11 -9.89
C CYS A 198 -1.40 20.49 -9.33
N GLU A 199 -2.14 20.91 -8.31
CA GLU A 199 -1.79 22.06 -7.48
C GLU A 199 -1.27 21.60 -6.12
N LEU A 200 -0.10 22.10 -5.70
CA LEU A 200 0.51 21.80 -4.42
C LEU A 200 0.63 23.09 -3.62
N SER A 201 -0.15 23.24 -2.55
CA SER A 201 -0.23 24.44 -1.72
C SER A 201 0.06 24.11 -0.26
N ALA A 202 1.15 24.65 0.26
CA ALA A 202 1.53 24.51 1.66
C ALA A 202 2.26 25.77 2.15
N PRO A 203 2.25 26.06 3.47
CA PRO A 203 2.95 27.20 4.02
C PRO A 203 4.48 27.16 3.86
N ARG A 204 5.03 25.98 3.56
CA ARG A 204 6.47 25.72 3.39
C ARG A 204 6.72 24.73 2.25
N THR A 205 7.70 23.85 2.38
CA THR A 205 8.11 22.88 1.36
C THR A 205 6.93 22.04 0.87
N THR A 206 6.77 21.96 -0.43
CA THR A 206 5.65 21.30 -1.08
C THR A 206 5.95 19.87 -1.50
N LEU A 207 7.15 19.61 -1.99
CA LEU A 207 7.57 18.31 -2.50
C LEU A 207 8.97 17.98 -1.97
N TYR A 208 9.10 16.78 -1.46
CA TYR A 208 10.39 16.22 -1.06
C TYR A 208 10.51 14.79 -1.61
N ASN A 209 11.64 14.50 -2.24
CA ASN A 209 11.99 13.17 -2.72
C ASN A 209 13.23 12.67 -1.97
N GLU A 210 13.08 11.65 -1.16
CA GLU A 210 14.20 10.88 -0.61
C GLU A 210 14.57 9.79 -1.63
N GLY A 211 15.31 10.20 -2.67
CA GLY A 211 15.93 9.25 -3.57
C GLY A 211 16.95 8.41 -2.83
N ASP A 212 17.08 7.16 -3.21
CA ASP A 212 18.21 6.31 -2.79
C ASP A 212 19.51 7.00 -3.24
N MET A 213 20.29 7.48 -2.26
CA MET A 213 21.67 7.89 -2.48
C MET A 213 22.59 6.68 -2.38
#